data_e7b7aaad9ef8d5e90c503c1ac65b47e0
#
_entry.id   e7b7aaad9ef8d5e90c503c1ac65b47e0
#
_cell.length_a   1.000
_cell.length_b   1.000
_cell.length_c   1.000
_cell.angle_alpha   90.00
_cell.angle_beta   90.00
_cell.angle_gamma   90.00
#
_symmetry.space_group_name_H-M   'P 1'
#
loop_
_entity.id
_entity.type
_entity.pdbx_description
1 polymer ?
#
loop_
_entity_poly.entity_id
_entity_poly.type
_entity_poly.pdbx_seq_one_letter_code
_entity_poly.pdbx_strand_id
1 'polypeptide(L)'
;MQFQNSKNGFLMLDQKMNNPKFTEALSEQWINYASNHSEPIPEILIELERETHQKILQPRMLSGPLQGRLLSLISHLINPVSIIEIGTYTGYATLCLAEGLQEKGIIHTIDSNEELVPIQQHFFNKSAFKCQIKRYLGAAVEVLPELSGPFDLAFIDADKVNYTIYFEMLLPKMKKGGLIISDNVLWSGKVIKKADPKDESTIALQHYNEKLKNDSRVKTVLLPFR
;
A
#
# COMPACT_ATOMS: atom_id res chain seq x y z
N MET A 1 33.96 -23.44 -34.66
CA MET A 1 34.47 -22.73 -33.46
C MET A 1 33.51 -21.60 -32.98
N GLN A 2 32.24 -21.52 -33.39
CA GLN A 2 31.30 -20.43 -33.00
C GLN A 2 30.21 -20.85 -32.01
N PHE A 3 30.06 -22.10 -31.66
CA PHE A 3 29.00 -22.59 -30.76
C PHE A 3 29.40 -22.73 -29.27
N GLN A 4 30.68 -22.60 -28.92
CA GLN A 4 31.13 -22.69 -27.53
C GLN A 4 31.03 -21.34 -26.77
N ASN A 5 31.05 -20.21 -27.45
CA ASN A 5 30.98 -18.88 -26.80
C ASN A 5 29.56 -18.51 -26.32
N SER A 6 28.50 -19.08 -26.88
CA SER A 6 27.12 -18.77 -26.47
C SER A 6 26.72 -19.44 -25.14
N LYS A 7 27.23 -20.65 -24.86
CA LYS A 7 26.95 -21.36 -23.58
C LYS A 7 27.66 -20.70 -22.40
N ASN A 8 28.88 -20.20 -22.58
CA ASN A 8 29.60 -19.50 -21.50
C ASN A 8 29.00 -18.12 -21.21
N GLY A 9 28.47 -17.42 -22.20
CA GLY A 9 27.75 -16.16 -22.02
C GLY A 9 26.44 -16.33 -21.25
N PHE A 10 25.71 -17.41 -21.55
CA PHE A 10 24.44 -17.72 -20.85
C PHE A 10 24.67 -18.16 -19.39
N LEU A 11 25.70 -18.98 -19.13
CA LEU A 11 26.12 -19.38 -17.79
C LEU A 11 26.64 -18.20 -16.93
N MET A 12 27.37 -17.25 -17.53
CA MET A 12 27.81 -16.04 -16.84
C MET A 12 26.65 -15.09 -16.50
N LEU A 13 25.65 -14.98 -17.38
CA LEU A 13 24.43 -14.22 -17.12
C LEU A 13 23.60 -14.86 -16.00
N ASP A 14 23.47 -16.19 -16.01
CA ASP A 14 22.75 -16.93 -14.98
C ASP A 14 23.41 -16.82 -13.61
N GLN A 15 24.75 -16.86 -13.55
CA GLN A 15 25.50 -16.64 -12.31
C GLN A 15 25.41 -15.19 -11.80
N LYS A 16 25.35 -14.19 -12.69
CA LYS A 16 25.15 -12.79 -12.31
C LYS A 16 23.73 -12.54 -11.83
N MET A 17 22.73 -13.12 -12.49
CA MET A 17 21.32 -13.02 -12.11
C MET A 17 21.01 -13.66 -10.75
N ASN A 18 21.79 -14.68 -10.34
CA ASN A 18 21.68 -15.32 -9.03
C ASN A 18 22.47 -14.61 -7.92
N ASN A 19 23.13 -13.46 -8.22
CA ASN A 19 23.78 -12.64 -7.20
C ASN A 19 22.75 -11.69 -6.58
N PRO A 20 22.43 -11.79 -5.28
CA PRO A 20 21.43 -10.95 -4.61
C PRO A 20 21.65 -9.45 -4.81
N LYS A 21 22.91 -8.98 -4.74
CA LYS A 21 23.26 -7.57 -4.96
C LYS A 21 23.01 -7.10 -6.39
N PHE A 22 23.21 -7.97 -7.37
CA PHE A 22 22.95 -7.64 -8.78
C PHE A 22 21.45 -7.56 -9.06
N THR A 23 20.66 -8.47 -8.49
CA THR A 23 19.20 -8.47 -8.59
C THR A 23 18.58 -7.26 -7.90
N GLU A 24 19.11 -6.88 -6.72
CA GLU A 24 18.69 -5.69 -5.99
C GLU A 24 18.97 -4.40 -6.77
N ALA A 25 20.20 -4.25 -7.31
CA ALA A 25 20.56 -3.10 -8.14
C ALA A 25 19.73 -3.00 -9.43
N LEU A 26 19.38 -4.12 -10.05
CA LEU A 26 18.47 -4.13 -11.21
C LEU A 26 17.05 -3.73 -10.82
N SER A 27 16.56 -4.18 -9.67
CA SER A 27 15.21 -3.83 -9.20
C SER A 27 15.10 -2.32 -8.91
N GLU A 28 16.11 -1.71 -8.32
CA GLU A 28 16.17 -0.26 -8.10
C GLU A 28 16.19 0.52 -9.43
N GLN A 29 16.97 0.06 -10.41
CA GLN A 29 17.01 0.70 -11.73
C GLN A 29 15.66 0.64 -12.44
N TRP A 30 14.93 -0.47 -12.35
CA TRP A 30 13.59 -0.60 -12.93
C TRP A 30 12.56 0.26 -12.22
N ILE A 31 12.61 0.33 -10.89
CA ILE A 31 11.74 1.20 -10.10
C ILE A 31 12.00 2.67 -10.47
N ASN A 32 13.26 3.09 -10.57
CA ASN A 32 13.62 4.45 -10.96
C ASN A 32 13.17 4.75 -12.40
N TYR A 33 13.36 3.82 -13.33
CA TYR A 33 12.88 3.97 -14.69
C TYR A 33 11.35 4.11 -14.74
N ALA A 34 10.63 3.23 -14.06
CA ALA A 34 9.17 3.26 -13.98
C ALA A 34 8.68 4.58 -13.36
N SER A 35 9.30 5.04 -12.28
CA SER A 35 8.96 6.32 -11.64
C SER A 35 9.17 7.51 -12.57
N ASN A 36 10.28 7.53 -13.30
CA ASN A 36 10.61 8.60 -14.26
C ASN A 36 9.71 8.61 -15.50
N HIS A 37 9.01 7.50 -15.79
CA HIS A 37 8.08 7.35 -16.92
C HIS A 37 6.61 7.26 -16.45
N SER A 38 6.36 7.58 -15.19
CA SER A 38 5.03 7.71 -14.62
C SER A 38 4.62 9.18 -14.52
N GLU A 39 3.35 9.42 -14.20
CA GLU A 39 2.84 10.77 -13.99
C GLU A 39 3.66 11.52 -12.93
N PRO A 40 3.94 12.83 -13.12
CA PRO A 40 4.68 13.62 -12.17
C PRO A 40 4.03 13.61 -10.77
N ILE A 41 4.88 13.58 -9.74
CA ILE A 41 4.43 13.60 -8.35
C ILE A 41 3.98 15.04 -8.02
N PRO A 42 2.76 15.25 -7.49
CA PRO A 42 2.31 16.55 -7.01
C PRO A 42 3.27 17.15 -5.96
N GLU A 43 3.47 18.46 -6.00
CA GLU A 43 4.40 19.18 -5.10
C GLU A 43 4.11 18.90 -3.62
N ILE A 44 2.84 18.84 -3.25
CA ILE A 44 2.42 18.54 -1.86
C ILE A 44 2.93 17.17 -1.38
N LEU A 45 3.02 16.17 -2.26
CA LEU A 45 3.55 14.85 -1.92
C LEU A 45 5.07 14.85 -1.81
N ILE A 46 5.77 15.65 -2.63
CA ILE A 46 7.22 15.85 -2.52
C ILE A 46 7.56 16.51 -1.19
N GLU A 47 6.80 17.54 -0.79
CA GLU A 47 6.98 18.21 0.49
C GLU A 47 6.69 17.27 1.67
N LEU A 48 5.60 16.50 1.61
CA LEU A 48 5.23 15.53 2.63
C LEU A 48 6.31 14.46 2.80
N GLU A 49 6.82 13.90 1.70
CA GLU A 49 7.90 12.92 1.72
C GLU A 49 9.16 13.49 2.38
N ARG A 50 9.57 14.69 1.96
CA ARG A 50 10.74 15.39 2.56
C ARG A 50 10.54 15.61 4.05
N GLU A 51 9.37 16.11 4.47
CA GLU A 51 9.09 16.37 5.89
C GLU A 51 9.02 15.07 6.70
N THR A 52 8.46 14.00 6.14
CA THR A 52 8.45 12.67 6.74
C THR A 52 9.87 12.19 7.00
N HIS A 53 10.78 12.30 6.02
CA HIS A 53 12.18 11.90 6.18
C HIS A 53 12.94 12.73 7.21
N GLN A 54 12.57 14.00 7.39
CA GLN A 54 13.24 14.90 8.32
C GLN A 54 12.76 14.76 9.77
N LYS A 55 11.49 14.39 9.98
CA LYS A 55 10.85 14.50 11.30
C LYS A 55 10.36 13.18 11.89
N ILE A 56 10.18 12.15 11.05
CA ILE A 56 9.56 10.89 11.49
C ILE A 56 10.62 9.79 11.62
N LEU A 57 10.54 9.01 12.73
CA LEU A 57 11.54 8.00 13.08
C LEU A 57 11.67 6.85 12.07
N GLN A 58 10.61 6.51 11.34
CA GLN A 58 10.60 5.39 10.39
C GLN A 58 10.13 5.81 9.00
N PRO A 59 10.83 6.73 8.31
CA PRO A 59 10.38 7.29 7.04
C PRO A 59 10.22 6.25 5.93
N ARG A 60 10.87 5.09 6.05
CA ARG A 60 10.75 3.94 5.13
C ARG A 60 9.34 3.33 5.06
N MET A 61 8.46 3.67 6.00
CA MET A 61 7.06 3.22 5.99
C MET A 61 6.20 3.98 5.00
N LEU A 62 6.73 5.06 4.41
CA LEU A 62 6.03 5.81 3.38
C LEU A 62 5.79 4.94 2.14
N SER A 63 4.60 5.04 1.55
CA SER A 63 4.26 4.29 0.33
C SER A 63 5.20 4.59 -0.84
N GLY A 64 5.66 5.84 -0.93
CA GLY A 64 6.59 6.29 -1.95
C GLY A 64 5.95 6.60 -3.31
N PRO A 65 6.75 7.15 -4.24
CA PRO A 65 6.23 7.73 -5.48
C PRO A 65 5.47 6.77 -6.38
N LEU A 66 6.06 5.64 -6.73
CA LEU A 66 5.47 4.70 -7.70
C LEU A 66 4.17 4.09 -7.16
N GLN A 67 4.17 3.68 -5.90
CA GLN A 67 2.98 3.14 -5.24
C GLN A 67 1.89 4.22 -5.12
N GLY A 68 2.27 5.44 -4.75
CA GLY A 68 1.34 6.56 -4.67
C GLY A 68 0.65 6.84 -6.01
N ARG A 69 1.40 6.84 -7.12
CA ARG A 69 0.80 7.02 -8.46
C ARG A 69 -0.09 5.85 -8.86
N LEU A 70 0.26 4.62 -8.46
CA LEU A 70 -0.63 3.47 -8.67
C LEU A 70 -1.94 3.59 -7.89
N LEU A 71 -1.87 3.99 -6.62
CA LEU A 71 -3.07 4.21 -5.79
C LEU A 71 -3.96 5.32 -6.37
N SER A 72 -3.36 6.42 -6.81
CA SER A 72 -4.06 7.49 -7.52
C SER A 72 -4.74 7.00 -8.80
N LEU A 73 -4.02 6.26 -9.66
CA LEU A 73 -4.57 5.69 -10.88
C LEU A 73 -5.76 4.75 -10.60
N ILE A 74 -5.63 3.87 -9.61
CA ILE A 74 -6.71 2.96 -9.20
C ILE A 74 -7.91 3.76 -8.71
N SER A 75 -7.68 4.78 -7.89
CA SER A 75 -8.75 5.66 -7.40
C SER A 75 -9.47 6.36 -8.55
N HIS A 76 -8.74 6.92 -9.53
CA HIS A 76 -9.34 7.51 -10.72
C HIS A 76 -10.16 6.51 -11.55
N LEU A 77 -9.68 5.26 -11.70
CA LEU A 77 -10.40 4.21 -12.42
C LEU A 77 -11.71 3.81 -11.72
N ILE A 78 -11.72 3.80 -10.39
CA ILE A 78 -12.91 3.47 -9.59
C ILE A 78 -13.84 4.66 -9.50
N ASN A 79 -13.29 5.89 -9.46
CA ASN A 79 -14.02 7.14 -9.25
C ASN A 79 -14.95 7.06 -8.01
N PRO A 80 -14.42 6.81 -6.82
CA PRO A 80 -15.18 6.43 -5.64
C PRO A 80 -15.93 7.62 -5.01
N VAL A 81 -17.07 7.32 -4.40
CA VAL A 81 -17.78 8.22 -3.50
C VAL A 81 -17.27 8.07 -2.07
N SER A 82 -16.87 6.85 -1.70
CA SER A 82 -16.45 6.56 -0.33
C SER A 82 -15.25 5.63 -0.34
N ILE A 83 -14.18 6.07 0.32
CA ILE A 83 -12.94 5.30 0.54
C ILE A 83 -12.76 5.09 2.03
N ILE A 84 -12.26 3.92 2.42
CA ILE A 84 -11.77 3.62 3.76
C ILE A 84 -10.30 3.22 3.71
N GLU A 85 -9.48 3.85 4.52
CA GLU A 85 -8.06 3.57 4.68
C GLU A 85 -7.77 3.18 6.12
N ILE A 86 -7.04 2.07 6.32
CA ILE A 86 -6.55 1.61 7.61
C ILE A 86 -5.04 1.69 7.60
N GLY A 87 -4.49 2.62 8.38
CA GLY A 87 -3.08 3.00 8.37
C GLY A 87 -2.87 4.30 7.57
N THR A 88 -3.08 5.45 8.22
CA THR A 88 -2.86 6.79 7.62
C THR A 88 -1.38 7.10 7.50
N TYR A 89 -0.59 6.71 8.53
CA TYR A 89 0.79 7.10 8.71
C TYR A 89 0.94 8.64 8.60
N THR A 90 1.74 9.18 7.67
CA THR A 90 1.84 10.63 7.45
C THR A 90 0.82 11.20 6.47
N GLY A 91 0.00 10.34 5.84
CA GLY A 91 -1.09 10.73 4.93
C GLY A 91 -0.74 10.72 3.45
N TYR A 92 0.38 10.13 3.05
CA TYR A 92 0.82 10.07 1.66
C TYR A 92 -0.16 9.27 0.79
N ALA A 93 -0.50 8.04 1.20
CA ALA A 93 -1.47 7.21 0.50
C ALA A 93 -2.87 7.84 0.52
N THR A 94 -3.27 8.44 1.65
CA THR A 94 -4.52 9.18 1.78
C THR A 94 -4.68 10.24 0.69
N LEU A 95 -3.64 11.08 0.49
CA LEU A 95 -3.66 12.13 -0.52
C LEU A 95 -3.71 11.55 -1.95
N CYS A 96 -2.95 10.48 -2.23
CA CYS A 96 -2.98 9.81 -3.52
C CYS A 96 -4.35 9.20 -3.83
N LEU A 97 -4.99 8.56 -2.86
CA LEU A 97 -6.33 7.99 -2.99
C LEU A 97 -7.41 9.08 -3.16
N ALA A 98 -7.22 10.23 -2.51
CA ALA A 98 -8.16 11.35 -2.61
C ALA A 98 -8.21 11.96 -4.03
N GLU A 99 -7.16 11.84 -4.84
CA GLU A 99 -7.10 12.39 -6.19
C GLU A 99 -8.21 11.84 -7.11
N GLY A 100 -8.65 10.59 -6.93
CA GLY A 100 -9.70 9.96 -7.72
C GLY A 100 -11.10 10.09 -7.14
N LEU A 101 -11.28 10.74 -5.96
CA LEU A 101 -12.59 10.92 -5.35
C LEU A 101 -13.53 11.74 -6.24
N GLN A 102 -14.80 11.37 -6.26
CA GLN A 102 -15.84 12.25 -6.79
C GLN A 102 -15.91 13.56 -6.00
N GLU A 103 -16.47 14.62 -6.61
CA GLU A 103 -16.54 15.97 -6.03
C GLU A 103 -17.07 16.00 -4.58
N LYS A 104 -18.06 15.18 -4.28
CA LYS A 104 -18.66 15.04 -2.94
C LYS A 104 -18.21 13.77 -2.20
N GLY A 105 -17.19 13.08 -2.74
CA GLY A 105 -16.66 11.86 -2.15
C GLY A 105 -15.88 12.13 -0.87
N ILE A 106 -15.79 11.11 -0.04
CA ILE A 106 -15.09 11.17 1.26
C ILE A 106 -14.12 10.00 1.37
N ILE A 107 -12.91 10.29 1.83
CA ILE A 107 -11.98 9.29 2.33
C ILE A 107 -11.98 9.32 3.87
N HIS A 108 -12.27 8.17 4.46
CA HIS A 108 -12.14 7.91 5.87
C HIS A 108 -10.80 7.26 6.12
N THR A 109 -9.92 7.86 6.93
CA THR A 109 -8.59 7.32 7.22
C THR A 109 -8.40 7.16 8.72
N ILE A 110 -7.88 6.00 9.14
CA ILE A 110 -7.76 5.59 10.54
C ILE A 110 -6.30 5.35 10.87
N ASP A 111 -5.83 5.92 11.98
CA ASP A 111 -4.51 5.67 12.55
C ASP A 111 -4.57 5.70 14.08
N SER A 112 -3.76 4.88 14.72
CA SER A 112 -3.67 4.85 16.19
C SER A 112 -2.54 5.72 16.74
N ASN A 113 -1.64 6.23 15.90
CA ASN A 113 -0.49 7.01 16.35
C ASN A 113 -0.81 8.51 16.42
N GLU A 114 -1.01 9.01 17.64
CA GLU A 114 -1.28 10.43 17.89
C GLU A 114 -0.12 11.36 17.54
N GLU A 115 1.14 10.88 17.56
CA GLU A 115 2.31 11.68 17.21
C GLU A 115 2.31 12.13 15.74
N LEU A 116 1.60 11.40 14.88
CA LEU A 116 1.49 11.72 13.45
C LEU A 116 0.38 12.73 13.14
N VAL A 117 -0.49 13.02 14.10
CA VAL A 117 -1.61 13.94 13.92
C VAL A 117 -1.20 15.33 13.41
N PRO A 118 -0.13 15.97 13.93
CA PRO A 118 0.24 17.30 13.46
C PRO A 118 0.66 17.33 11.99
N ILE A 119 1.44 16.36 11.52
CA ILE A 119 1.88 16.28 10.12
C ILE A 119 0.69 15.96 9.19
N GLN A 120 -0.16 15.00 9.57
CA GLN A 120 -1.37 14.67 8.84
C GLN A 120 -2.25 15.92 8.67
N GLN A 121 -2.55 16.62 9.76
CA GLN A 121 -3.41 17.79 9.74
C GLN A 121 -2.83 18.93 8.91
N HIS A 122 -1.52 19.15 8.99
CA HIS A 122 -0.84 20.16 8.18
C HIS A 122 -1.04 19.90 6.68
N PHE A 123 -0.73 18.70 6.20
CA PHE A 123 -0.80 18.37 4.79
C PHE A 123 -2.24 18.21 4.29
N PHE A 124 -3.15 17.65 5.09
CA PHE A 124 -4.56 17.56 4.71
C PHE A 124 -5.18 18.95 4.57
N ASN A 125 -4.91 19.87 5.48
CA ASN A 125 -5.40 21.25 5.38
C ASN A 125 -4.82 22.02 4.19
N LYS A 126 -3.57 21.72 3.79
CA LYS A 126 -2.91 22.31 2.63
C LYS A 126 -3.42 21.74 1.31
N SER A 127 -3.98 20.53 1.32
CA SER A 127 -4.44 19.84 0.13
C SER A 127 -5.74 20.42 -0.43
N ALA A 128 -5.97 20.18 -1.73
CA ALA A 128 -7.27 20.45 -2.35
C ALA A 128 -8.40 19.59 -1.75
N PHE A 129 -8.07 18.49 -1.07
CA PHE A 129 -9.00 17.49 -0.55
C PHE A 129 -9.37 17.69 0.92
N LYS A 130 -9.02 18.81 1.54
CA LYS A 130 -9.21 19.07 2.99
C LYS A 130 -10.63 18.83 3.48
N CYS A 131 -11.64 19.10 2.66
CA CYS A 131 -13.05 18.89 3.00
C CYS A 131 -13.53 17.45 2.74
N GLN A 132 -12.75 16.64 2.04
CA GLN A 132 -13.06 15.27 1.65
C GLN A 132 -12.34 14.23 2.54
N ILE A 133 -11.35 14.64 3.35
CA ILE A 133 -10.59 13.76 4.23
C ILE A 133 -11.18 13.79 5.64
N LYS A 134 -11.63 12.65 6.13
CA LYS A 134 -12.07 12.45 7.52
C LYS A 134 -11.09 11.54 8.23
N ARG A 135 -10.34 12.11 9.17
CA ARG A 135 -9.35 11.40 9.97
C ARG A 135 -9.95 10.92 11.28
N TYR A 136 -9.61 9.69 11.65
CA TYR A 136 -9.99 9.06 12.93
C TYR A 136 -8.73 8.62 13.67
N LEU A 137 -8.62 8.98 14.94
CA LEU A 137 -7.54 8.56 15.83
C LEU A 137 -8.05 7.43 16.72
N GLY A 138 -7.44 6.27 16.63
CA GLY A 138 -7.79 5.10 17.46
C GLY A 138 -7.44 3.78 16.76
N ALA A 139 -7.60 2.69 17.48
CA ALA A 139 -7.42 1.36 16.91
C ALA A 139 -8.51 1.08 15.85
N ALA A 140 -8.10 0.57 14.69
CA ALA A 140 -9.05 0.37 13.59
C ALA A 140 -10.18 -0.62 13.94
N VAL A 141 -9.90 -1.61 14.80
CA VAL A 141 -10.93 -2.55 15.30
C VAL A 141 -12.03 -1.87 16.13
N GLU A 142 -11.73 -0.72 16.72
CA GLU A 142 -12.68 0.07 17.52
C GLU A 142 -13.40 1.11 16.66
N VAL A 143 -12.70 1.70 15.70
CA VAL A 143 -13.24 2.76 14.83
C VAL A 143 -14.12 2.21 13.70
N LEU A 144 -13.72 1.09 13.07
CA LEU A 144 -14.47 0.52 11.94
C LEU A 144 -15.94 0.19 12.23
N PRO A 145 -16.32 -0.31 13.41
CA PRO A 145 -17.74 -0.54 13.72
C PRO A 145 -18.60 0.71 13.61
N GLU A 146 -18.07 1.88 13.98
CA GLU A 146 -18.77 3.16 14.01
C GLU A 146 -18.95 3.77 12.62
N LEU A 147 -18.18 3.28 11.62
CA LEU A 147 -18.24 3.80 10.26
C LEU A 147 -19.27 3.04 9.43
N SER A 148 -20.14 3.78 8.77
CA SER A 148 -21.13 3.21 7.86
C SER A 148 -20.60 3.19 6.43
N GLY A 149 -20.72 2.04 5.75
CA GLY A 149 -20.52 1.92 4.30
C GLY A 149 -21.76 2.40 3.53
N PRO A 150 -21.89 2.09 2.22
CA PRO A 150 -20.94 1.23 1.51
C PRO A 150 -19.69 1.97 1.05
N PHE A 151 -18.52 1.29 1.13
CA PHE A 151 -17.25 1.79 0.60
C PHE A 151 -17.01 1.26 -0.81
N ASP A 152 -16.57 2.12 -1.74
CA ASP A 152 -16.19 1.74 -3.10
C ASP A 152 -14.77 1.16 -3.14
N LEU A 153 -13.87 1.69 -2.30
CA LEU A 153 -12.46 1.34 -2.21
C LEU A 153 -12.03 1.24 -0.74
N ALA A 154 -11.32 0.19 -0.40
CA ALA A 154 -10.64 0.03 0.88
C ALA A 154 -9.14 -0.15 0.67
N PHE A 155 -8.31 0.50 1.48
CA PHE A 155 -6.86 0.32 1.53
C PHE A 155 -6.43 -0.08 2.93
N ILE A 156 -5.71 -1.20 3.05
CA ILE A 156 -5.22 -1.75 4.32
C ILE A 156 -3.70 -1.72 4.30
N ASP A 157 -3.11 -0.86 5.11
CA ASP A 157 -1.65 -0.79 5.36
C ASP A 157 -1.37 -0.45 6.81
N ALA A 158 -1.73 -1.36 7.71
CA ALA A 158 -1.56 -1.23 9.14
C ALA A 158 -0.80 -2.43 9.73
N ASP A 159 -1.03 -2.74 11.00
CA ASP A 159 -0.43 -3.87 11.69
C ASP A 159 -0.88 -5.21 11.08
N LYS A 160 0.09 -6.03 10.68
CA LYS A 160 -0.14 -7.22 9.86
C LYS A 160 -0.91 -8.33 10.56
N VAL A 161 -0.82 -8.38 11.88
CA VAL A 161 -1.52 -9.39 12.72
C VAL A 161 -3.05 -9.28 12.62
N ASN A 162 -3.56 -8.09 12.33
CA ASN A 162 -5.00 -7.81 12.29
C ASN A 162 -5.59 -7.79 10.85
N TYR A 163 -4.82 -8.08 9.80
CA TYR A 163 -5.31 -8.02 8.40
C TYR A 163 -6.56 -8.87 8.15
N THR A 164 -6.60 -10.08 8.71
CA THR A 164 -7.78 -10.95 8.61
C THR A 164 -9.00 -10.33 9.28
N ILE A 165 -8.81 -9.71 10.44
CA ILE A 165 -9.88 -9.03 11.20
C ILE A 165 -10.37 -7.82 10.39
N TYR A 166 -9.47 -6.98 9.91
CA TYR A 166 -9.83 -5.82 9.09
C TYR A 166 -10.63 -6.22 7.85
N PHE A 167 -10.20 -7.26 7.14
CA PHE A 167 -10.91 -7.78 5.98
C PHE A 167 -12.33 -8.21 6.33
N GLU A 168 -12.52 -8.99 7.40
CA GLU A 168 -13.85 -9.46 7.81
C GLU A 168 -14.77 -8.31 8.26
N MET A 169 -14.21 -7.27 8.88
CA MET A 169 -14.97 -6.08 9.28
C MET A 169 -15.34 -5.21 8.09
N LEU A 170 -14.46 -5.12 7.09
CA LEU A 170 -14.68 -4.31 5.90
C LEU A 170 -15.63 -4.96 4.90
N LEU A 171 -15.49 -6.26 4.66
CA LEU A 171 -16.22 -6.94 3.59
C LEU A 171 -17.74 -6.69 3.60
N PRO A 172 -18.47 -6.75 4.74
CA PRO A 172 -19.89 -6.44 4.78
C PRO A 172 -20.22 -4.95 4.55
N LYS A 173 -19.21 -4.07 4.66
CA LYS A 173 -19.34 -2.63 4.45
C LYS A 173 -18.88 -2.19 3.06
N MET A 174 -18.39 -3.12 2.24
CA MET A 174 -18.01 -2.83 0.85
C MET A 174 -19.22 -2.81 -0.07
N LYS A 175 -19.17 -1.94 -1.05
CA LYS A 175 -20.11 -1.96 -2.18
C LYS A 175 -19.87 -3.22 -3.01
N LYS A 176 -20.92 -3.82 -3.54
CA LYS A 176 -20.78 -4.93 -4.48
C LYS A 176 -19.98 -4.48 -5.71
N GLY A 177 -18.87 -5.18 -6.00
CA GLY A 177 -17.92 -4.81 -7.03
C GLY A 177 -16.88 -3.79 -6.58
N GLY A 178 -16.87 -3.39 -5.30
CA GLY A 178 -15.81 -2.56 -4.71
C GLY A 178 -14.47 -3.29 -4.62
N LEU A 179 -13.40 -2.53 -4.41
CA LEU A 179 -12.02 -3.02 -4.36
C LEU A 179 -11.46 -2.92 -2.95
N ILE A 180 -10.80 -3.98 -2.48
CA ILE A 180 -9.95 -3.96 -1.27
C ILE A 180 -8.50 -4.16 -1.71
N ILE A 181 -7.64 -3.23 -1.35
CA ILE A 181 -6.19 -3.30 -1.57
C ILE A 181 -5.53 -3.53 -0.21
N SER A 182 -4.68 -4.56 -0.12
CA SER A 182 -3.89 -4.86 1.07
C SER A 182 -2.41 -4.78 0.76
N ASP A 183 -1.70 -3.87 1.43
CA ASP A 183 -0.28 -3.64 1.16
C ASP A 183 0.63 -4.58 1.97
N ASN A 184 1.84 -4.79 1.45
CA ASN A 184 2.94 -5.57 2.03
C ASN A 184 2.60 -7.05 2.32
N VAL A 185 1.62 -7.63 1.65
CA VAL A 185 1.18 -9.03 1.87
C VAL A 185 2.22 -10.08 1.47
N LEU A 186 3.26 -9.70 0.72
CA LEU A 186 4.44 -10.53 0.46
C LEU A 186 5.52 -10.41 1.54
N TRP A 187 5.46 -9.37 2.38
CA TRP A 187 6.31 -9.14 3.54
C TRP A 187 7.80 -9.32 3.25
N SER A 188 8.31 -8.63 2.20
CA SER A 188 9.68 -8.75 1.69
C SER A 188 10.10 -10.21 1.41
N GLY A 189 9.16 -11.02 0.92
CA GLY A 189 9.39 -12.44 0.60
C GLY A 189 9.38 -13.39 1.80
N LYS A 190 9.19 -12.93 3.03
CA LYS A 190 9.15 -13.80 4.21
C LYS A 190 8.04 -14.84 4.15
N VAL A 191 6.89 -14.50 3.55
CA VAL A 191 5.74 -15.41 3.41
C VAL A 191 6.00 -16.63 2.53
N ILE A 192 7.06 -16.61 1.70
CA ILE A 192 7.42 -17.72 0.79
C ILE A 192 8.01 -18.92 1.56
N LYS A 193 8.61 -18.65 2.73
CA LYS A 193 9.26 -19.66 3.57
C LYS A 193 8.39 -19.99 4.78
N LYS A 194 8.68 -21.11 5.42
CA LYS A 194 8.10 -21.43 6.72
C LYS A 194 8.43 -20.31 7.70
N ALA A 195 7.39 -19.72 8.31
CA ALA A 195 7.57 -18.65 9.27
C ALA A 195 8.24 -19.12 10.56
N ASP A 196 9.06 -18.26 11.16
CA ASP A 196 9.50 -18.44 12.54
C ASP A 196 8.26 -18.39 13.46
N PRO A 197 8.09 -19.30 14.41
CA PRO A 197 6.97 -19.27 15.36
C PRO A 197 6.84 -17.96 16.15
N LYS A 198 7.89 -17.16 16.23
CA LYS A 198 7.90 -15.85 16.89
C LYS A 198 7.59 -14.68 15.94
N ASP A 199 7.58 -14.91 14.62
CA ASP A 199 7.24 -13.88 13.63
C ASP A 199 5.73 -13.88 13.35
N GLU A 200 4.97 -13.33 14.32
CA GLU A 200 3.51 -13.26 14.27
C GLU A 200 2.99 -12.58 13.01
N SER A 201 3.69 -11.54 12.53
CA SER A 201 3.31 -10.82 11.31
C SER A 201 3.39 -11.70 10.07
N THR A 202 4.47 -12.49 9.92
CA THR A 202 4.61 -13.42 8.78
C THR A 202 3.54 -14.51 8.84
N ILE A 203 3.30 -15.08 10.02
CA ILE A 203 2.26 -16.10 10.23
C ILE A 203 0.88 -15.56 9.86
N ALA A 204 0.55 -14.37 10.36
CA ALA A 204 -0.73 -13.72 10.08
C ALA A 204 -0.93 -13.45 8.58
N LEU A 205 0.10 -12.96 7.88
CA LEU A 205 0.02 -12.71 6.45
C LEU A 205 -0.06 -14.00 5.61
N GLN A 206 0.62 -15.08 6.01
CA GLN A 206 0.46 -16.39 5.36
C GLN A 206 -1.00 -16.88 5.49
N HIS A 207 -1.58 -16.76 6.69
CA HIS A 207 -2.99 -17.07 6.94
C HIS A 207 -3.93 -16.20 6.11
N TYR A 208 -3.68 -14.88 6.09
CA TYR A 208 -4.47 -13.93 5.33
C TYR A 208 -4.48 -14.24 3.83
N ASN A 209 -3.31 -14.46 3.24
CA ASN A 209 -3.16 -14.78 1.83
C ASN A 209 -3.88 -16.08 1.45
N GLU A 210 -3.74 -17.13 2.28
CA GLU A 210 -4.42 -18.42 2.05
C GLU A 210 -5.94 -18.29 2.22
N LYS A 211 -6.39 -17.53 3.22
CA LYS A 211 -7.80 -17.23 3.41
C LYS A 211 -8.42 -16.55 2.20
N LEU A 212 -7.81 -15.47 1.69
CA LEU A 212 -8.35 -14.74 0.55
C LEU A 212 -8.37 -15.58 -0.73
N LYS A 213 -7.36 -16.42 -0.95
CA LYS A 213 -7.32 -17.35 -2.08
C LYS A 213 -8.51 -18.30 -2.10
N ASN A 214 -8.97 -18.74 -0.92
CA ASN A 214 -10.06 -19.72 -0.76
C ASN A 214 -11.42 -19.07 -0.48
N ASP A 215 -11.51 -17.73 -0.39
CA ASP A 215 -12.75 -17.03 -0.06
C ASP A 215 -13.60 -16.78 -1.29
N SER A 216 -14.72 -17.50 -1.41
CA SER A 216 -15.64 -17.38 -2.56
C SER A 216 -16.38 -16.06 -2.66
N ARG A 217 -16.34 -15.22 -1.61
CA ARG A 217 -16.98 -13.90 -1.58
C ARG A 217 -16.21 -12.84 -2.39
N VAL A 218 -14.94 -13.11 -2.69
CA VAL A 218 -14.05 -12.17 -3.37
C VAL A 218 -13.31 -12.84 -4.53
N LYS A 219 -12.79 -12.02 -5.45
CA LYS A 219 -11.82 -12.43 -6.47
C LYS A 219 -10.50 -11.78 -6.15
N THR A 220 -9.46 -12.58 -5.94
CA THR A 220 -8.17 -12.11 -5.41
C THR A 220 -7.07 -12.26 -6.45
N VAL A 221 -6.22 -11.25 -6.55
CA VAL A 221 -4.94 -11.28 -7.26
C VAL A 221 -3.86 -10.80 -6.30
N LEU A 222 -2.79 -11.57 -6.16
CA LEU A 222 -1.61 -11.17 -5.40
C LEU A 222 -0.56 -10.66 -6.39
N LEU A 223 -0.19 -9.39 -6.27
CA LEU A 223 0.75 -8.72 -7.17
C LEU A 223 2.11 -8.57 -6.48
N PRO A 224 3.23 -9.01 -7.08
CA PRO A 224 4.58 -8.79 -6.56
C PRO A 224 5.07 -7.39 -6.91
N PHE A 225 4.40 -6.37 -6.37
CA PHE A 225 4.65 -4.97 -6.74
C PHE A 225 5.73 -4.32 -5.86
N ARG A 226 5.93 -4.81 -4.62
CA ARG A 226 6.86 -4.22 -3.63
C ARG A 226 7.52 -5.30 -2.76
#